data_42f793488cba0babd3c71b68a0477278
#
_entry.id   42f793488cba0babd3c71b68a0477278
#
_cell.length_a   1.000
_cell.length_b   1.000
_cell.length_c   1.000
_cell.angle_alpha   90.00
_cell.angle_beta   90.00
_cell.angle_gamma   90.00
#
_symmetry.space_group_name_H-M   'P 1'
#
loop_
_entity.id
_entity.type
_entity.pdbx_description
1 polymer ?
#
loop_
_entity_poly.entity_id
_entity_poly.type
_entity_poly.pdbx_seq_one_letter_code
_entity_poly.pdbx_strand_id
1 'polypeptide(L)'
;MEIKKTDTFIENDIIVDGVIVGRVELCPERHEISRLEIFEPYQNKGYGTKVVETLMQSGYKSLWVRSDNERAIHVYEKCGFKRGKTTMYEMEVSDESS
;
A
#
# COMPACT_ATOMS: atom_id res chain seq x y z
N MET A 1 -8.84 -5.90 10.67
CA MET A 1 -8.67 -4.74 9.75
C MET A 1 -9.54 -4.94 8.52
N GLU A 2 -10.16 -3.88 8.08
CA GLU A 2 -11.05 -3.92 6.93
C GLU A 2 -10.62 -2.86 5.92
N ILE A 3 -10.63 -3.21 4.63
CA ILE A 3 -10.40 -2.26 3.54
C ILE A 3 -11.73 -2.13 2.81
N LYS A 4 -12.37 -0.97 2.95
CA LYS A 4 -13.74 -0.77 2.48
C LYS A 4 -13.81 0.28 1.38
N LYS A 5 -14.47 -0.05 0.27
CA LYS A 5 -14.69 0.89 -0.82
C LYS A 5 -15.48 2.10 -0.35
N THR A 6 -15.07 3.28 -0.83
CA THR A 6 -15.78 4.52 -0.62
C THR A 6 -16.63 4.84 -1.86
N ASP A 7 -17.29 5.99 -1.84
CA ASP A 7 -18.02 6.48 -3.02
C ASP A 7 -17.09 6.89 -4.14
N THR A 8 -15.83 7.14 -3.83
CA THR A 8 -14.81 7.47 -4.83
C THR A 8 -14.32 6.19 -5.48
N PHE A 9 -14.28 6.16 -6.79
CA PHE A 9 -14.03 4.96 -7.59
C PHE A 9 -12.79 4.15 -7.19
N ILE A 10 -11.70 4.84 -6.87
CA ILE A 10 -10.42 4.17 -6.60
C ILE A 10 -10.02 4.17 -5.14
N GLU A 11 -10.72 4.94 -4.31
CA GLU A 11 -10.34 5.15 -2.92
C GLU A 11 -11.03 4.16 -2.00
N ASN A 12 -10.27 3.65 -1.02
CA ASN A 12 -10.80 2.72 -0.02
C ASN A 12 -10.41 3.22 1.36
N ASP A 13 -11.33 3.09 2.32
CA ASP A 13 -11.03 3.37 3.72
C ASP A 13 -10.38 2.16 4.37
N ILE A 14 -9.39 2.43 5.22
CA ILE A 14 -8.77 1.41 6.05
C ILE A 14 -9.37 1.53 7.44
N ILE A 15 -10.06 0.49 7.87
CA ILE A 15 -10.83 0.51 9.13
C ILE A 15 -10.24 -0.51 10.11
N VAL A 16 -9.94 -0.05 11.32
CA VAL A 16 -9.45 -0.90 12.41
C VAL A 16 -10.34 -0.64 13.62
N ASP A 17 -10.98 -1.68 14.12
CA ASP A 17 -11.88 -1.59 15.28
C ASP A 17 -12.95 -0.51 15.11
N GLY A 18 -13.50 -0.40 13.90
CA GLY A 18 -14.55 0.57 13.59
C GLY A 18 -14.06 1.99 13.34
N VAL A 19 -12.76 2.22 13.37
CA VAL A 19 -12.18 3.56 13.18
C VAL A 19 -11.46 3.61 11.84
N ILE A 20 -11.68 4.68 11.08
CA ILE A 20 -10.96 4.90 9.83
C ILE A 20 -9.57 5.43 10.17
N VAL A 21 -8.55 4.61 9.93
CA VAL A 21 -7.16 4.94 10.28
C VAL A 21 -6.33 5.40 9.10
N GLY A 22 -6.87 5.28 7.89
CA GLY A 22 -6.16 5.68 6.69
C GLY A 22 -6.98 5.41 5.45
N ARG A 23 -6.34 5.60 4.30
CA ARG A 23 -6.94 5.36 2.98
C ARG A 23 -5.94 4.74 2.05
N VAL A 24 -6.46 3.95 1.11
CA VAL A 24 -5.63 3.37 0.06
C VAL A 24 -6.33 3.51 -1.28
N GLU A 25 -5.59 3.98 -2.28
CA GLU A 25 -6.07 4.07 -3.65
C GLU A 25 -5.55 2.86 -4.41
N LEU A 26 -6.44 2.16 -5.08
CA LEU A 26 -6.12 0.93 -5.78
C LEU A 26 -6.48 1.04 -7.25
N CYS A 27 -5.69 0.38 -8.08
CA CYS A 27 -6.01 0.18 -9.49
C CYS A 27 -6.15 -1.34 -9.70
N PRO A 28 -7.37 -1.89 -9.56
CA PRO A 28 -7.55 -3.34 -9.64
C PRO A 28 -7.16 -3.93 -11.01
N GLU A 29 -7.38 -3.17 -12.09
CA GLU A 29 -7.04 -3.61 -13.42
C GLU A 29 -5.57 -3.88 -13.60
N ARG A 30 -4.71 -3.16 -12.88
CA ARG A 30 -3.27 -3.29 -12.95
C ARG A 30 -2.68 -4.01 -11.74
N HIS A 31 -3.51 -4.42 -10.81
CA HIS A 31 -3.10 -5.00 -9.53
C HIS A 31 -2.06 -4.11 -8.83
N GLU A 32 -2.35 -2.81 -8.82
CA GLU A 32 -1.41 -1.78 -8.38
C GLU A 32 -1.98 -0.97 -7.22
N ILE A 33 -1.13 -0.70 -6.25
CA ILE A 33 -1.45 0.21 -5.15
C ILE A 33 -0.97 1.59 -5.58
N SER A 34 -1.92 2.50 -5.83
CA SER A 34 -1.60 3.83 -6.34
C SER A 34 -1.18 4.79 -5.24
N ARG A 35 -1.77 4.64 -4.05
CA ARG A 35 -1.43 5.50 -2.91
C ARG A 35 -1.88 4.82 -1.63
N LEU A 36 -1.05 4.93 -0.60
CA LEU A 36 -1.38 4.44 0.73
C LEU A 36 -1.07 5.53 1.75
N GLU A 37 -2.04 5.85 2.58
CA GLU A 37 -1.87 6.82 3.64
C GLU A 37 -2.44 6.28 4.95
N ILE A 38 -1.61 6.27 5.99
CA ILE A 38 -2.08 6.05 7.37
C ILE A 38 -2.07 7.41 8.04
N PHE A 39 -3.20 7.79 8.63
CA PHE A 39 -3.33 9.10 9.27
C PHE A 39 -2.39 9.21 10.47
N GLU A 40 -1.85 10.39 10.69
CA GLU A 40 -0.79 10.61 11.68
C GLU A 40 -1.06 10.00 13.07
N PRO A 41 -2.26 10.13 13.66
CA PRO A 41 -2.50 9.55 14.99
C PRO A 41 -2.35 8.03 15.05
N TYR A 42 -2.40 7.37 13.90
CA TYR A 42 -2.41 5.91 13.81
C TYR A 42 -1.13 5.35 13.22
N GLN A 43 -0.15 6.20 12.94
CA GLN A 43 1.14 5.76 12.42
C GLN A 43 1.97 5.05 13.49
N ASN A 44 2.97 4.29 13.05
CA ASN A 44 3.87 3.53 13.93
C ASN A 44 3.19 2.40 14.72
N LYS A 45 2.06 1.91 14.21
CA LYS A 45 1.34 0.80 14.81
C LYS A 45 1.32 -0.46 13.93
N GLY A 46 2.04 -0.42 12.80
CA GLY A 46 2.09 -1.54 11.88
C GLY A 46 0.92 -1.66 10.93
N TYR A 47 0.03 -0.68 10.89
CA TYR A 47 -1.14 -0.75 10.02
C TYR A 47 -0.76 -0.72 8.54
N GLY A 48 0.22 0.10 8.16
CA GLY A 48 0.68 0.16 6.78
C GLY A 48 1.17 -1.18 6.28
N THR A 49 1.98 -1.86 7.09
CA THR A 49 2.48 -3.19 6.75
C THR A 49 1.33 -4.18 6.59
N LYS A 50 0.36 -4.16 7.50
CA LYS A 50 -0.80 -5.07 7.42
C LYS A 50 -1.63 -4.83 6.19
N VAL A 51 -1.85 -3.56 5.82
CA VAL A 51 -2.59 -3.22 4.60
C VAL A 51 -1.88 -3.80 3.37
N VAL A 52 -0.57 -3.57 3.27
CA VAL A 52 0.20 -4.05 2.14
C VAL A 52 0.16 -5.58 2.07
N GLU A 53 0.35 -6.26 3.20
CA GLU A 53 0.28 -7.72 3.23
C GLU A 53 -1.08 -8.24 2.81
N THR A 54 -2.15 -7.61 3.28
CA THR A 54 -3.51 -7.98 2.91
C THR A 54 -3.74 -7.83 1.42
N LEU A 55 -3.26 -6.72 0.85
CA LEU A 55 -3.41 -6.46 -0.58
C LEU A 55 -2.58 -7.42 -1.42
N MET A 56 -1.37 -7.77 -0.96
CA MET A 56 -0.57 -8.77 -1.64
C MET A 56 -1.27 -10.12 -1.70
N GLN A 57 -1.94 -10.51 -0.62
CA GLN A 57 -2.72 -11.73 -0.59
C GLN A 57 -3.88 -11.69 -1.59
N SER A 58 -4.36 -10.49 -1.91
CA SER A 58 -5.42 -10.28 -2.88
C SER A 58 -4.89 -10.12 -4.31
N GLY A 59 -3.59 -10.28 -4.52
CA GLY A 59 -3.00 -10.26 -5.85
C GLY A 59 -2.36 -8.95 -6.28
N TYR A 60 -2.30 -7.94 -5.41
CA TYR A 60 -1.63 -6.69 -5.75
C TYR A 60 -0.12 -6.87 -5.73
N LYS A 61 0.56 -6.48 -6.81
CA LYS A 61 1.97 -6.80 -7.03
C LYS A 61 2.86 -5.59 -7.30
N SER A 62 2.29 -4.42 -7.53
CA SER A 62 3.06 -3.22 -7.81
C SER A 62 2.49 -2.03 -7.06
N LEU A 63 3.31 -1.02 -6.88
CA LEU A 63 2.88 0.21 -6.25
C LEU A 63 3.74 1.38 -6.70
N TRP A 64 3.23 2.59 -6.49
CA TRP A 64 3.97 3.82 -6.71
C TRP A 64 4.20 4.50 -5.36
N VAL A 65 5.39 5.03 -5.17
CA VAL A 65 5.75 5.77 -3.97
C VAL A 65 6.70 6.90 -4.34
N ARG A 66 6.59 8.03 -3.66
CA ARG A 66 7.52 9.13 -3.87
C ARG A 66 8.93 8.71 -3.44
N SER A 67 9.91 9.07 -4.26
CA SER A 67 11.30 8.69 -3.99
C SER A 67 11.86 9.29 -2.70
N ASP A 68 11.25 10.36 -2.20
CA ASP A 68 11.64 10.99 -0.95
C ASP A 68 10.91 10.44 0.28
N ASN A 69 9.99 9.51 0.09
CA ASN A 69 9.22 8.92 1.18
C ASN A 69 9.92 7.66 1.68
N GLU A 70 11.06 7.84 2.35
CA GLU A 70 11.89 6.73 2.80
C GLU A 70 11.18 5.79 3.77
N ARG A 71 10.30 6.34 4.60
CA ARG A 71 9.54 5.55 5.56
C ARG A 71 8.63 4.54 4.86
N ALA A 72 7.87 4.99 3.87
CA ALA A 72 6.98 4.12 3.12
C ALA A 72 7.79 3.11 2.30
N ILE A 73 8.87 3.56 1.67
CA ILE A 73 9.74 2.66 0.90
C ILE A 73 10.27 1.54 1.77
N HIS A 74 10.69 1.86 2.99
CA HIS A 74 11.20 0.87 3.93
C HIS A 74 10.13 -0.19 4.25
N VAL A 75 8.90 0.25 4.50
CA VAL A 75 7.77 -0.67 4.76
C VAL A 75 7.54 -1.59 3.56
N TYR A 76 7.54 -1.01 2.36
CA TYR A 76 7.29 -1.80 1.14
C TYR A 76 8.42 -2.79 0.88
N GLU A 77 9.67 -2.38 1.09
CA GLU A 77 10.80 -3.29 0.92
C GLU A 77 10.74 -4.46 1.91
N LYS A 78 10.30 -4.20 3.13
CA LYS A 78 10.10 -5.28 4.11
C LYS A 78 9.04 -6.27 3.67
N CYS A 79 8.08 -5.82 2.90
CA CYS A 79 7.02 -6.69 2.38
C CYS A 79 7.41 -7.42 1.09
N GLY A 80 8.60 -7.14 0.56
CA GLY A 80 9.11 -7.84 -0.62
C GLY A 80 9.06 -7.05 -1.91
N PHE A 81 8.69 -5.77 -1.86
CA PHE A 81 8.72 -4.91 -3.04
C PHE A 81 10.13 -4.42 -3.31
N LYS A 82 10.45 -4.23 -4.59
CA LYS A 82 11.76 -3.73 -5.02
C LYS A 82 11.60 -2.42 -5.76
N ARG A 83 12.56 -1.52 -5.58
CA ARG A 83 12.52 -0.20 -6.21
C ARG A 83 12.68 -0.28 -7.72
N GLY A 84 11.90 0.56 -8.43
CA GLY A 84 12.10 0.81 -9.83
C GLY A 84 13.17 1.88 -10.06
N LYS A 85 13.23 2.42 -11.29
CA LYS A 85 14.31 3.32 -11.71
C LYS A 85 13.86 4.76 -11.96
N THR A 86 12.68 5.16 -11.55
CA THR A 86 12.13 6.49 -11.81
C THR A 86 12.18 7.37 -10.58
N THR A 87 11.93 8.67 -10.73
CA THR A 87 11.87 9.61 -9.61
C THR A 87 10.74 9.34 -8.64
N MET A 88 9.65 8.76 -9.15
CA MET A 88 8.65 8.12 -8.30
C MET A 88 8.88 6.63 -8.50
N TYR A 89 9.20 5.92 -7.44
CA TYR A 89 9.50 4.51 -7.57
C TYR A 89 8.24 3.71 -7.83
N GLU A 90 8.25 2.99 -8.93
CA GLU A 90 7.34 1.88 -9.10
C GLU A 90 7.98 0.70 -8.40
N MET A 91 7.28 0.12 -7.43
CA MET A 91 7.79 -1.02 -6.71
C MET A 91 6.99 -2.26 -7.04
N GLU A 92 7.68 -3.36 -7.24
CA GLU A 92 7.06 -4.63 -7.62
C GLU A 92 7.54 -5.77 -6.75
N VAL A 93 6.68 -6.77 -6.58
CA VAL A 93 7.10 -8.03 -5.99
C VAL A 93 7.86 -8.81 -7.06
N SER A 94 9.01 -9.34 -6.68
CA SER A 94 9.80 -10.15 -7.61
C SER A 94 9.16 -11.53 -7.77
N ASP A 95 8.91 -11.90 -9.02
CA ASP A 95 8.40 -13.23 -9.34
C ASP A 95 9.52 -14.26 -9.51
N GLU A 96 10.75 -13.79 -9.52
CA GLU A 96 11.89 -14.67 -9.76
C GLU A 96 12.13 -15.67 -8.65
N SER A 97 11.67 -15.34 -7.47
CA SER A 97 11.80 -16.22 -6.34
C SER A 97 10.84 -17.41 -6.40
N SER A 98 9.91 -17.30 -7.27
CA SER A 98 8.90 -18.35 -7.40
C SER A 98 9.37 -19.48 -8.30
#